data_8bcfa2c9fa54ac00b3db486bfe7146ed
#
_entry.id   8bcfa2c9fa54ac00b3db486bfe7146ed
#
_cell.length_a   1.000
_cell.length_b   1.000
_cell.length_c   1.000
_cell.angle_alpha   90.00
_cell.angle_beta   90.00
_cell.angle_gamma   90.00
#
_symmetry.space_group_name_H-M   'P 1'
#
loop_
_entity.id
_entity.type
_entity.pdbx_description
1 polymer ?
#
loop_
_entity_poly.entity_id
_entity_poly.type
_entity_poly.pdbx_seq_one_letter_code
_entity_poly.pdbx_strand_id
1 'polypeptide(L)'
;MIQKILVIDDDAAIRGAFQLILSDIGCAVRVAEDGLQGIAMAEEERPDLIFLDLKMPGIDGVETMRRLLARDNTLNIYIVTAFSHEYLLDLKAAQAEGMNFQLANKPLSSSQIRHIAKSAHSISDITNEPHRITLTLYVVSINAKVQQFLNQLSEVLSAAYQPGFWSLSVVEVLGMPEKALEKDVFATPMLVREIPEPVLKLLGDLSKMHSVLAAITAQTGHSSGTVVI
;
A
#
# COMPACT_ATOMS: atom_id res chain seq x y z
N MET A 1 -5.71 13.83 -15.46
CA MET A 1 -7.16 13.91 -15.09
C MET A 1 -7.28 14.35 -13.64
N ILE A 2 -8.40 15.00 -13.25
CA ILE A 2 -8.64 15.35 -11.85
C ILE A 2 -9.11 14.09 -11.14
N GLN A 3 -8.45 13.71 -10.04
CA GLN A 3 -8.81 12.53 -9.24
C GLN A 3 -10.13 12.75 -8.51
N LYS A 4 -11.05 11.80 -8.65
CA LYS A 4 -12.37 11.80 -8.00
C LYS A 4 -12.33 10.97 -6.73
N ILE A 5 -12.60 11.60 -5.60
CA ILE A 5 -12.57 10.95 -4.30
C ILE A 5 -13.93 11.03 -3.64
N LEU A 6 -14.40 9.89 -3.13
CA LEU A 6 -15.62 9.81 -2.34
C LEU A 6 -15.23 9.55 -0.87
N VAL A 7 -15.77 10.34 0.04
CA VAL A 7 -15.60 10.17 1.50
C VAL A 7 -16.94 9.82 2.12
N ILE A 8 -17.03 8.66 2.76
CA ILE A 8 -18.25 8.14 3.40
C ILE A 8 -17.97 8.03 4.90
N ASP A 9 -18.57 8.90 5.70
CA ASP A 9 -18.36 9.00 7.15
C ASP A 9 -19.57 9.72 7.75
N ASP A 10 -20.09 9.31 8.88
CA ASP A 10 -21.27 9.94 9.51
C ASP A 10 -20.91 11.24 10.25
N ASP A 11 -19.64 11.43 10.59
CA ASP A 11 -19.16 12.66 11.24
C ASP A 11 -18.93 13.80 10.23
N ALA A 12 -19.74 14.84 10.31
CA ALA A 12 -19.65 16.01 9.43
C ALA A 12 -18.28 16.75 9.55
N ALA A 13 -17.66 16.73 10.73
CA ALA A 13 -16.36 17.37 10.93
C ALA A 13 -15.26 16.60 10.21
N ILE A 14 -15.30 15.28 10.23
CA ILE A 14 -14.39 14.41 9.49
C ILE A 14 -14.58 14.61 8.00
N ARG A 15 -15.81 14.55 7.48
CA ARG A 15 -16.10 14.83 6.06
C ARG A 15 -15.54 16.19 5.61
N GLY A 16 -15.77 17.23 6.42
CA GLY A 16 -15.27 18.59 6.13
C GLY A 16 -13.73 18.68 6.12
N ALA A 17 -13.07 17.99 7.06
CA ALA A 17 -11.62 17.94 7.11
C ALA A 17 -11.03 17.24 5.87
N PHE A 18 -11.56 16.07 5.48
CA PHE A 18 -11.13 15.37 4.27
C PHE A 18 -11.36 16.21 3.03
N GLN A 19 -12.54 16.83 2.90
CA GLN A 19 -12.86 17.68 1.76
C GLN A 19 -11.87 18.83 1.61
N LEU A 20 -11.55 19.52 2.71
CA LEU A 20 -10.59 20.62 2.71
C LEU A 20 -9.19 20.15 2.28
N ILE A 21 -8.68 19.09 2.93
CA ILE A 21 -7.33 18.57 2.70
C ILE A 21 -7.14 18.07 1.27
N LEU A 22 -8.14 17.38 0.72
CA LEU A 22 -8.06 16.76 -0.60
C LEU A 22 -8.32 17.78 -1.73
N SER A 23 -9.21 18.75 -1.51
CA SER A 23 -9.41 19.85 -2.47
C SER A 23 -8.17 20.74 -2.60
N ASP A 24 -7.42 20.94 -1.50
CA ASP A 24 -6.16 21.69 -1.50
C ASP A 24 -5.08 21.07 -2.42
N ILE A 25 -5.14 19.77 -2.66
CA ILE A 25 -4.24 19.08 -3.60
C ILE A 25 -4.84 18.84 -4.98
N GLY A 26 -5.98 19.47 -5.30
CA GLY A 26 -6.59 19.45 -6.63
C GLY A 26 -7.51 18.26 -6.92
N CYS A 27 -7.94 17.50 -5.89
CA CYS A 27 -8.90 16.41 -6.06
C CYS A 27 -10.35 16.94 -6.15
N ALA A 28 -11.18 16.26 -6.94
CA ALA A 28 -12.64 16.44 -6.93
C ALA A 28 -13.23 15.55 -5.81
N VAL A 29 -13.74 16.17 -4.76
CA VAL A 29 -14.19 15.46 -3.55
C VAL A 29 -15.68 15.52 -3.40
N ARG A 30 -16.32 14.35 -3.31
CA ARG A 30 -17.73 14.19 -2.91
C ARG A 30 -17.77 13.56 -1.51
N VAL A 31 -18.78 13.90 -0.74
CA VAL A 31 -18.96 13.41 0.64
C VAL A 31 -20.34 12.80 0.81
N ALA A 32 -20.43 11.69 1.51
CA ALA A 32 -21.65 11.01 1.88
C ALA A 32 -21.73 10.84 3.39
N GLU A 33 -22.91 10.97 3.97
CA GLU A 33 -23.12 10.90 5.43
C GLU A 33 -23.47 9.49 5.92
N ASP A 34 -23.76 8.56 5.00
CA ASP A 34 -24.04 7.17 5.30
C ASP A 34 -23.67 6.26 4.11
N GLY A 35 -23.72 4.94 4.35
CA GLY A 35 -23.36 3.95 3.36
C GLY A 35 -24.30 3.90 2.15
N LEU A 36 -25.61 4.14 2.32
CA LEU A 36 -26.57 4.11 1.22
C LEU A 36 -26.36 5.28 0.26
N GLN A 37 -26.15 6.46 0.82
CA GLN A 37 -25.81 7.65 0.05
C GLN A 37 -24.47 7.45 -0.69
N GLY A 38 -23.46 6.89 0.00
CA GLY A 38 -22.16 6.59 -0.59
C GLY A 38 -22.25 5.65 -1.79
N ILE A 39 -23.04 4.58 -1.68
CA ILE A 39 -23.29 3.63 -2.77
C ILE A 39 -23.95 4.34 -3.96
N ALA A 40 -25.02 5.11 -3.72
CA ALA A 40 -25.72 5.84 -4.77
C ALA A 40 -24.79 6.83 -5.49
N MET A 41 -23.96 7.55 -4.74
CA MET A 41 -22.98 8.49 -5.31
C MET A 41 -21.90 7.80 -6.14
N ALA A 42 -21.42 6.63 -5.73
CA ALA A 42 -20.44 5.85 -6.48
C ALA A 42 -21.04 5.27 -7.78
N GLU A 43 -22.34 4.97 -7.79
CA GLU A 43 -23.07 4.55 -9.01
C GLU A 43 -23.28 5.70 -9.99
N GLU A 44 -23.60 6.87 -9.47
CA GLU A 44 -23.80 8.07 -10.30
C GLU A 44 -22.50 8.51 -10.98
N GLU A 45 -21.40 8.49 -10.25
CA GLU A 45 -20.08 8.84 -10.73
C GLU A 45 -19.03 7.97 -10.05
N ARG A 46 -18.36 7.11 -10.83
CA ARG A 46 -17.32 6.20 -10.34
C ARG A 46 -16.17 6.97 -9.71
N PRO A 47 -15.87 6.77 -8.42
CA PRO A 47 -14.70 7.37 -7.79
C PRO A 47 -13.41 6.60 -8.10
N ASP A 48 -12.28 7.29 -8.09
CA ASP A 48 -10.95 6.70 -8.20
C ASP A 48 -10.48 6.14 -6.85
N LEU A 49 -11.00 6.72 -5.75
CA LEU A 49 -10.69 6.35 -4.39
C LEU A 49 -11.89 6.59 -3.49
N ILE A 50 -12.15 5.66 -2.59
CA ILE A 50 -13.17 5.79 -1.53
C ILE A 50 -12.48 5.74 -0.16
N PHE A 51 -12.71 6.75 0.67
CA PHE A 51 -12.48 6.66 2.12
C PHE A 51 -13.79 6.30 2.78
N LEU A 52 -13.80 5.23 3.57
CA LEU A 52 -15.01 4.65 4.15
C LEU A 52 -14.85 4.43 5.65
N ASP A 53 -15.70 5.04 6.46
CA ASP A 53 -15.79 4.68 7.87
C ASP A 53 -16.52 3.37 8.09
N LEU A 54 -16.14 2.63 9.14
CA LEU A 54 -16.81 1.37 9.51
C LEU A 54 -18.07 1.59 10.32
N LYS A 55 -18.03 2.56 11.24
CA LYS A 55 -19.08 2.75 12.23
C LYS A 55 -20.02 3.86 11.82
N MET A 56 -21.06 3.50 11.08
CA MET A 56 -22.08 4.44 10.63
C MET A 56 -23.49 3.94 11.00
N PRO A 57 -24.48 4.83 11.18
CA PRO A 57 -25.86 4.44 11.36
C PRO A 57 -26.43 3.82 10.06
N GLY A 58 -27.37 2.89 10.23
CA GLY A 58 -28.00 2.18 9.12
C GLY A 58 -27.19 0.96 8.69
N ILE A 59 -26.63 0.99 7.48
CA ILE A 59 -25.66 -0.03 7.04
C ILE A 59 -24.25 0.39 7.46
N ASP A 60 -23.51 -0.54 8.05
CA ASP A 60 -22.13 -0.30 8.44
C ASP A 60 -21.17 -0.24 7.24
N GLY A 61 -19.90 0.10 7.52
CA GLY A 61 -18.88 0.21 6.46
C GLY A 61 -18.56 -1.14 5.81
N VAL A 62 -18.67 -2.27 6.52
CA VAL A 62 -18.39 -3.59 5.95
C VAL A 62 -19.47 -3.95 4.92
N GLU A 63 -20.74 -3.76 5.26
CA GLU A 63 -21.85 -4.00 4.34
C GLU A 63 -21.82 -3.01 3.15
N THR A 64 -21.47 -1.74 3.42
CA THR A 64 -21.28 -0.73 2.38
C THR A 64 -20.18 -1.16 1.40
N MET A 65 -19.03 -1.58 1.89
CA MET A 65 -17.92 -2.09 1.07
C MET A 65 -18.34 -3.30 0.25
N ARG A 66 -19.04 -4.27 0.85
CA ARG A 66 -19.52 -5.47 0.15
C ARG A 66 -20.41 -5.12 -1.04
N ARG A 67 -21.33 -4.18 -0.86
CA ARG A 67 -22.23 -3.73 -1.94
C ARG A 67 -21.50 -2.97 -3.04
N LEU A 68 -20.53 -2.12 -2.67
CA LEU A 68 -19.69 -1.41 -3.62
C LEU A 68 -18.86 -2.39 -4.46
N LEU A 69 -18.14 -3.31 -3.82
CA LEU A 69 -17.26 -4.28 -4.51
C LEU A 69 -18.04 -5.37 -5.27
N ALA A 70 -19.27 -5.68 -4.87
CA ALA A 70 -20.14 -6.57 -5.64
C ALA A 70 -20.55 -5.99 -7.00
N ARG A 71 -20.56 -4.66 -7.14
CA ARG A 71 -20.87 -3.95 -8.40
C ARG A 71 -19.64 -3.64 -9.23
N ASP A 72 -18.57 -3.22 -8.58
CA ASP A 72 -17.28 -2.95 -9.21
C ASP A 72 -16.15 -3.40 -8.27
N ASN A 73 -15.62 -4.58 -8.51
CA ASN A 73 -14.53 -5.17 -7.71
C ASN A 73 -13.18 -4.48 -7.93
N THR A 74 -13.10 -3.51 -8.82
CA THR A 74 -11.91 -2.70 -9.10
C THR A 74 -11.88 -1.38 -8.35
N LEU A 75 -12.89 -1.10 -7.51
CA LEU A 75 -12.90 0.10 -6.67
C LEU A 75 -11.77 0.06 -5.66
N ASN A 76 -11.07 1.19 -5.52
CA ASN A 76 -10.02 1.35 -4.52
C ASN A 76 -10.66 1.89 -3.23
N ILE A 77 -10.73 1.06 -2.18
CA ILE A 77 -11.40 1.39 -0.92
C ILE A 77 -10.39 1.40 0.22
N TYR A 78 -10.27 2.55 0.89
CA TYR A 78 -9.60 2.71 2.17
C TYR A 78 -10.62 2.78 3.30
N ILE A 79 -10.64 1.75 4.12
CA ILE A 79 -11.41 1.74 5.35
C ILE A 79 -10.66 2.56 6.40
N VAL A 80 -11.30 3.60 6.94
CA VAL A 80 -10.73 4.50 7.94
C VAL A 80 -11.46 4.29 9.25
N THR A 81 -10.82 3.63 10.22
CA THR A 81 -11.51 3.21 11.44
C THR A 81 -10.69 3.47 12.70
N ALA A 82 -11.37 3.68 13.83
CA ALA A 82 -10.76 3.76 15.15
C ALA A 82 -10.48 2.37 15.77
N PHE A 83 -10.04 1.39 15.01
CA PHE A 83 -9.77 0.00 15.37
C PHE A 83 -10.58 -0.51 16.56
N SER A 84 -11.79 -0.98 16.32
CA SER A 84 -12.50 -1.80 17.30
C SER A 84 -12.37 -3.28 16.92
N HIS A 85 -12.11 -4.13 17.91
CA HIS A 85 -12.10 -5.58 17.73
C HIS A 85 -13.42 -6.12 17.12
N GLU A 86 -14.47 -5.30 17.19
CA GLU A 86 -15.83 -5.59 16.74
C GLU A 86 -15.89 -5.95 15.24
N TYR A 87 -15.17 -5.22 14.37
CA TYR A 87 -15.19 -5.44 12.91
C TYR A 87 -14.10 -6.36 12.38
N LEU A 88 -13.18 -6.80 13.24
CA LEU A 88 -12.01 -7.58 12.82
C LEU A 88 -12.39 -8.92 12.16
N LEU A 89 -13.44 -9.57 12.66
CA LEU A 89 -13.92 -10.84 12.13
C LEU A 89 -14.58 -10.65 10.77
N ASP A 90 -15.40 -9.60 10.62
CA ASP A 90 -16.10 -9.32 9.37
C ASP A 90 -15.15 -8.87 8.25
N LEU A 91 -14.12 -8.09 8.60
CA LEU A 91 -13.07 -7.71 7.67
C LEU A 91 -12.22 -8.90 7.24
N LYS A 92 -11.89 -9.82 8.16
CA LYS A 92 -11.20 -11.07 7.83
C LYS A 92 -12.05 -11.97 6.93
N ALA A 93 -13.36 -12.05 7.18
CA ALA A 93 -14.28 -12.79 6.33
C ALA A 93 -14.34 -12.19 4.92
N ALA A 94 -14.47 -10.87 4.81
CA ALA A 94 -14.46 -10.16 3.53
C ALA A 94 -13.15 -10.38 2.75
N GLN A 95 -12.00 -10.37 3.44
CA GLN A 95 -10.71 -10.67 2.82
C GLN A 95 -10.62 -12.13 2.34
N ALA A 96 -11.15 -13.08 3.11
CA ALA A 96 -11.22 -14.50 2.72
C ALA A 96 -12.16 -14.73 1.53
N GLU A 97 -13.18 -13.89 1.35
CA GLU A 97 -14.06 -13.86 0.19
C GLU A 97 -13.42 -13.22 -1.06
N GLY A 98 -12.16 -12.78 -0.95
CA GLY A 98 -11.40 -12.19 -2.05
C GLY A 98 -11.66 -10.70 -2.26
N MET A 99 -12.28 -10.00 -1.32
CA MET A 99 -12.50 -8.56 -1.39
C MET A 99 -11.18 -7.82 -1.16
N ASN A 100 -10.87 -6.87 -2.04
CA ASN A 100 -9.65 -6.09 -1.95
C ASN A 100 -9.95 -4.71 -1.34
N PHE A 101 -9.35 -4.41 -0.20
CA PHE A 101 -9.48 -3.13 0.50
C PHE A 101 -8.24 -2.86 1.33
N GLN A 102 -8.07 -1.60 1.73
CA GLN A 102 -6.95 -1.16 2.55
C GLN A 102 -7.49 -0.58 3.87
N LEU A 103 -6.65 -0.60 4.91
CA LEU A 103 -7.02 -0.13 6.24
C LEU A 103 -6.16 1.07 6.64
N ALA A 104 -6.79 2.06 7.25
CA ALA A 104 -6.13 3.20 7.86
C ALA A 104 -6.73 3.50 9.24
N ASN A 105 -5.89 3.83 10.21
CA ASN A 105 -6.32 4.09 11.58
C ASN A 105 -6.67 5.55 11.80
N LYS A 106 -7.84 5.82 12.40
CA LYS A 106 -8.18 7.16 12.93
C LYS A 106 -7.36 7.45 14.22
N PRO A 107 -6.88 8.67 14.43
CA PRO A 107 -6.98 9.82 13.55
C PRO A 107 -5.94 9.82 12.43
N LEU A 108 -6.34 10.18 11.22
CA LEU A 108 -5.42 10.40 10.10
C LEU A 108 -4.94 11.86 10.10
N SER A 109 -3.63 12.04 10.02
CA SER A 109 -3.05 13.36 9.78
C SER A 109 -3.29 13.85 8.35
N SER A 110 -3.24 15.16 8.14
CA SER A 110 -3.38 15.75 6.80
C SER A 110 -2.34 15.21 5.81
N SER A 111 -1.12 14.91 6.28
CA SER A 111 -0.07 14.32 5.45
C SER A 111 -0.40 12.90 5.03
N GLN A 112 -0.97 12.08 5.92
CA GLN A 112 -1.39 10.72 5.60
C GLN A 112 -2.55 10.69 4.60
N ILE A 113 -3.55 11.56 4.77
CA ILE A 113 -4.68 11.69 3.82
C ILE A 113 -4.17 12.05 2.43
N ARG A 114 -3.28 13.07 2.33
CA ARG A 114 -2.67 13.45 1.05
C ARG A 114 -1.82 12.34 0.44
N HIS A 115 -1.09 11.59 1.25
CA HIS A 115 -0.26 10.48 0.79
C HIS A 115 -1.12 9.36 0.20
N ILE A 116 -2.19 8.95 0.89
CA ILE A 116 -3.14 7.94 0.41
C ILE A 116 -3.76 8.37 -0.92
N ALA A 117 -4.21 9.62 -1.02
CA ALA A 117 -4.81 10.13 -2.26
C ALA A 117 -3.81 10.11 -3.44
N LYS A 118 -2.58 10.57 -3.22
CA LYS A 118 -1.54 10.55 -4.25
C LYS A 118 -1.17 9.14 -4.68
N SER A 119 -1.05 8.21 -3.75
CA SER A 119 -0.76 6.80 -4.06
C SER A 119 -1.90 6.15 -4.87
N ALA A 120 -3.14 6.46 -4.55
CA ALA A 120 -4.30 5.98 -5.27
C ALA A 120 -4.40 6.58 -6.69
N HIS A 121 -3.96 7.82 -6.89
CA HIS A 121 -3.89 8.43 -8.21
C HIS A 121 -2.86 7.75 -9.11
N SER A 122 -1.72 7.38 -8.54
CA SER A 122 -0.70 6.60 -9.25
C SER A 122 -1.22 5.22 -9.68
N ILE A 123 -2.17 4.63 -8.96
CA ILE A 123 -2.81 3.35 -9.32
C ILE A 123 -3.75 3.49 -10.51
N SER A 124 -4.48 4.61 -10.65
CA SER A 124 -5.36 4.84 -11.81
C SER A 124 -4.59 5.10 -13.12
N ASP A 125 -3.39 5.64 -13.04
CA ASP A 125 -2.48 5.76 -14.19
C ASP A 125 -1.69 4.45 -14.47
N ILE A 126 -1.69 3.50 -13.52
CA ILE A 126 -0.97 2.21 -13.59
C ILE A 126 -1.84 1.08 -14.20
N THR A 127 -2.93 1.37 -14.88
CA THR A 127 -3.69 0.32 -15.59
C THR A 127 -2.91 -0.32 -16.75
N ASN A 128 -1.59 -0.09 -16.91
CA ASN A 128 -0.71 -0.89 -17.80
C ASN A 128 0.81 -0.71 -17.58
N GLU A 129 1.28 -0.10 -16.49
CA GLU A 129 2.71 -0.15 -16.20
C GLU A 129 2.97 -1.26 -15.17
N PRO A 130 3.68 -2.34 -15.51
CA PRO A 130 4.07 -3.36 -14.54
C PRO A 130 4.92 -2.71 -13.45
N HIS A 131 4.54 -2.91 -12.20
CA HIS A 131 5.18 -2.29 -11.04
C HIS A 131 6.69 -2.48 -11.08
N ARG A 132 7.42 -1.38 -11.21
CA ARG A 132 8.88 -1.43 -11.14
C ARG A 132 9.30 -1.77 -9.71
N ILE A 133 10.14 -2.78 -9.57
CA ILE A 133 10.78 -3.13 -8.30
C ILE A 133 12.25 -2.71 -8.34
N THR A 134 12.69 -1.96 -7.34
CA THR A 134 14.09 -1.60 -7.16
C THR A 134 14.59 -2.14 -5.84
N LEU A 135 15.58 -3.02 -5.92
CA LEU A 135 16.17 -3.71 -4.79
C LEU A 135 17.67 -3.39 -4.72
N THR A 136 18.17 -3.17 -3.50
CA THR A 136 19.61 -3.05 -3.23
C THR A 136 20.00 -3.99 -2.11
N LEU A 137 20.95 -4.88 -2.39
CA LEU A 137 21.49 -5.80 -1.40
C LEU A 137 22.79 -5.20 -0.82
N TYR A 138 22.80 -4.98 0.48
CA TYR A 138 23.98 -4.52 1.22
C TYR A 138 24.66 -5.72 1.88
N VAL A 139 25.95 -5.90 1.58
CA VAL A 139 26.79 -7.01 2.07
C VAL A 139 28.16 -6.53 2.52
N VAL A 140 28.83 -7.30 3.34
CA VAL A 140 30.25 -7.05 3.68
C VAL A 140 31.12 -7.30 2.46
N SER A 141 30.92 -8.44 1.77
CA SER A 141 31.63 -8.84 0.56
C SER A 141 30.77 -9.79 -0.28
N ILE A 142 31.02 -9.81 -1.60
CA ILE A 142 30.38 -10.75 -2.51
C ILE A 142 31.13 -12.08 -2.43
N ASN A 143 30.51 -13.07 -1.80
CA ASN A 143 31.02 -14.45 -1.71
C ASN A 143 30.08 -15.42 -2.47
N ALA A 144 30.42 -16.71 -2.49
CA ALA A 144 29.65 -17.71 -3.20
C ALA A 144 28.18 -17.80 -2.76
N LYS A 145 27.89 -17.61 -1.44
CA LYS A 145 26.51 -17.62 -0.93
C LYS A 145 25.73 -16.39 -1.41
N VAL A 146 26.33 -15.22 -1.38
CA VAL A 146 25.74 -13.99 -1.89
C VAL A 146 25.47 -14.11 -3.39
N GLN A 147 26.42 -14.65 -4.15
CA GLN A 147 26.24 -14.84 -5.59
C GLN A 147 25.11 -15.83 -5.90
N GLN A 148 25.01 -16.92 -5.16
CA GLN A 148 23.93 -17.87 -5.29
C GLN A 148 22.56 -17.21 -4.99
N PHE A 149 22.46 -16.43 -3.93
CA PHE A 149 21.27 -15.69 -3.59
C PHE A 149 20.87 -14.70 -4.70
N LEU A 150 21.83 -13.93 -5.21
CA LEU A 150 21.57 -12.98 -6.31
C LEU A 150 21.06 -13.67 -7.57
N ASN A 151 21.64 -14.80 -7.92
CA ASN A 151 21.19 -15.59 -9.10
C ASN A 151 19.76 -16.08 -8.90
N GLN A 152 19.43 -16.66 -7.74
CA GLN A 152 18.09 -17.14 -7.43
C GLN A 152 17.07 -16.00 -7.42
N LEU A 153 17.39 -14.88 -6.78
CA LEU A 153 16.51 -13.72 -6.73
C LEU A 153 16.29 -13.13 -8.12
N SER A 154 17.34 -13.02 -8.94
CA SER A 154 17.24 -12.52 -10.32
C SER A 154 16.40 -13.44 -11.21
N GLU A 155 16.50 -14.75 -11.04
CA GLU A 155 15.69 -15.73 -11.77
C GLU A 155 14.20 -15.57 -11.44
N VAL A 156 13.88 -15.46 -10.15
CA VAL A 156 12.49 -15.28 -9.71
C VAL A 156 11.93 -13.92 -10.13
N LEU A 157 12.72 -12.84 -10.02
CA LEU A 157 12.29 -11.53 -10.49
C LEU A 157 12.07 -11.52 -12.01
N SER A 158 12.93 -12.19 -12.79
CA SER A 158 12.77 -12.31 -14.23
C SER A 158 11.55 -13.14 -14.64
N ALA A 159 11.14 -14.10 -13.81
CA ALA A 159 9.91 -14.86 -14.03
C ALA A 159 8.64 -14.07 -13.65
N ALA A 160 8.72 -13.19 -12.66
CA ALA A 160 7.58 -12.42 -12.14
C ALA A 160 7.39 -11.07 -12.84
N TYR A 161 8.45 -10.45 -13.36
CA TYR A 161 8.44 -9.11 -13.93
C TYR A 161 9.03 -9.09 -15.33
N GLN A 162 8.49 -8.23 -16.20
CA GLN A 162 9.04 -8.04 -17.54
C GLN A 162 10.44 -7.36 -17.48
N PRO A 163 11.30 -7.56 -18.50
CA PRO A 163 12.59 -6.88 -18.59
C PRO A 163 12.44 -5.35 -18.48
N GLY A 164 13.23 -4.73 -17.59
CA GLY A 164 13.19 -3.28 -17.33
C GLY A 164 12.24 -2.86 -16.19
N PHE A 165 11.39 -3.76 -15.68
CA PHE A 165 10.50 -3.47 -14.56
C PHE A 165 11.04 -3.89 -13.19
N TRP A 166 12.21 -4.45 -13.16
CA TRP A 166 12.93 -4.69 -11.91
C TRP A 166 14.41 -4.33 -12.06
N SER A 167 15.02 -3.98 -10.93
CA SER A 167 16.46 -3.76 -10.82
C SER A 167 16.96 -4.30 -9.48
N LEU A 168 18.12 -4.92 -9.51
CA LEU A 168 18.81 -5.46 -8.34
C LEU A 168 20.25 -4.96 -8.34
N SER A 169 20.61 -4.20 -7.32
CA SER A 169 21.94 -3.65 -7.12
C SER A 169 22.61 -4.29 -5.90
N VAL A 170 23.93 -4.32 -5.88
CA VAL A 170 24.70 -4.81 -4.72
C VAL A 170 25.65 -3.71 -4.27
N VAL A 171 25.71 -3.49 -2.97
CA VAL A 171 26.64 -2.55 -2.32
C VAL A 171 27.49 -3.31 -1.32
N GLU A 172 28.79 -3.30 -1.55
CA GLU A 172 29.77 -3.76 -0.56
C GLU A 172 30.04 -2.62 0.43
N VAL A 173 29.55 -2.77 1.66
CA VAL A 173 29.55 -1.69 2.67
C VAL A 173 30.94 -1.26 3.09
N LEU A 174 31.95 -2.13 3.00
CA LEU A 174 33.33 -1.77 3.30
C LEU A 174 33.95 -0.89 2.22
N GLY A 175 33.49 -1.00 0.97
CA GLY A 175 33.94 -0.19 -0.15
C GLY A 175 33.17 1.12 -0.33
N MET A 176 31.92 1.18 0.14
CA MET A 176 31.01 2.33 -0.02
C MET A 176 30.20 2.57 1.25
N PRO A 177 30.85 2.89 2.38
CA PRO A 177 30.16 3.01 3.68
C PRO A 177 29.14 4.16 3.69
N GLU A 178 29.36 5.24 2.92
CA GLU A 178 28.43 6.37 2.79
C GLU A 178 27.07 5.94 2.27
N LYS A 179 27.00 5.03 1.30
CA LYS A 179 25.73 4.51 0.76
C LYS A 179 24.94 3.72 1.79
N ALA A 180 25.63 2.99 2.66
CA ALA A 180 24.99 2.25 3.74
C ALA A 180 24.42 3.20 4.81
N LEU A 181 25.14 4.28 5.12
CA LEU A 181 24.72 5.31 6.07
C LEU A 181 23.51 6.10 5.54
N GLU A 182 23.53 6.51 4.27
CA GLU A 182 22.41 7.24 3.62
C GLU A 182 21.10 6.44 3.67
N LYS A 183 21.18 5.13 3.61
CA LYS A 183 20.01 4.23 3.66
C LYS A 183 19.76 3.64 5.04
N ASP A 184 20.48 4.13 6.05
CA ASP A 184 20.37 3.67 7.43
C ASP A 184 20.45 2.13 7.53
N VAL A 185 21.49 1.57 6.89
CA VAL A 185 21.82 0.14 6.93
C VAL A 185 22.67 -0.14 8.15
N PHE A 186 22.11 -0.76 9.17
CA PHE A 186 22.76 -1.02 10.46
C PHE A 186 23.27 -2.45 10.62
N ALA A 187 22.97 -3.33 9.69
CA ALA A 187 23.40 -4.73 9.69
C ALA A 187 23.51 -5.29 8.26
N THR A 188 24.30 -6.35 8.09
CA THR A 188 24.46 -7.05 6.80
C THR A 188 24.39 -8.58 6.99
N PRO A 189 23.86 -9.35 6.03
CA PRO A 189 23.27 -8.88 4.78
C PRO A 189 21.90 -8.21 5.00
N MET A 190 21.64 -7.13 4.27
CA MET A 190 20.34 -6.46 4.28
C MET A 190 19.87 -6.22 2.85
N LEU A 191 18.65 -6.67 2.54
CA LEU A 191 18.00 -6.37 1.26
C LEU A 191 17.03 -5.20 1.46
N VAL A 192 17.22 -4.14 0.69
CA VAL A 192 16.37 -2.94 0.73
C VAL A 192 15.54 -2.89 -0.54
N ARG A 193 14.21 -2.84 -0.39
CA ARG A 193 13.29 -2.50 -1.47
C ARG A 193 13.07 -0.99 -1.43
N GLU A 194 13.52 -0.29 -2.45
CA GLU A 194 13.37 1.16 -2.57
C GLU A 194 12.07 1.53 -3.29
N ILE A 195 11.69 0.74 -4.29
CA ILE A 195 10.46 0.89 -5.08
C ILE A 195 9.76 -0.48 -5.14
N PRO A 196 8.43 -0.53 -4.94
CA PRO A 196 7.55 0.58 -4.57
C PRO A 196 7.74 1.03 -3.12
N GLU A 197 7.39 2.27 -2.84
CA GLU A 197 7.32 2.76 -1.47
C GLU A 197 6.20 2.08 -0.67
N PRO A 198 6.30 1.98 0.65
CA PRO A 198 7.38 2.50 1.49
C PRO A 198 8.67 1.69 1.37
N VAL A 199 9.82 2.33 1.65
CA VAL A 199 11.12 1.63 1.71
C VAL A 199 11.06 0.51 2.73
N LEU A 200 11.38 -0.70 2.30
CA LEU A 200 11.37 -1.89 3.13
C LEU A 200 12.78 -2.45 3.28
N LYS A 201 13.20 -2.69 4.50
CA LYS A 201 14.50 -3.29 4.83
C LYS A 201 14.28 -4.71 5.34
N LEU A 202 14.86 -5.70 4.67
CA LEU A 202 14.81 -7.11 5.07
C LEU A 202 16.12 -7.51 5.68
N LEU A 203 16.06 -7.98 6.92
CA LEU A 203 17.20 -8.47 7.69
C LEU A 203 16.95 -9.90 8.12
N GLY A 204 17.97 -10.75 8.11
CA GLY A 204 17.90 -12.12 8.61
C GLY A 204 18.41 -13.15 7.60
N ASP A 205 17.75 -14.31 7.57
CA ASP A 205 18.16 -15.43 6.73
C ASP A 205 17.61 -15.29 5.31
N LEU A 206 18.32 -14.53 4.45
CA LEU A 206 17.96 -14.32 3.06
C LEU A 206 17.94 -15.60 2.22
N SER A 207 18.44 -16.75 2.74
CA SER A 207 18.35 -18.03 2.02
C SER A 207 16.91 -18.56 1.91
N LYS A 208 16.01 -18.08 2.75
CA LYS A 208 14.58 -18.41 2.72
C LYS A 208 13.86 -17.62 1.61
N MET A 209 14.13 -17.94 0.36
CA MET A 209 13.63 -17.20 -0.81
C MET A 209 12.12 -16.94 -0.77
N HIS A 210 11.31 -17.91 -0.30
CA HIS A 210 9.86 -17.73 -0.18
C HIS A 210 9.50 -16.57 0.77
N SER A 211 10.18 -16.46 1.93
CA SER A 211 9.96 -15.36 2.88
C SER A 211 10.43 -14.03 2.31
N VAL A 212 11.56 -14.02 1.60
CA VAL A 212 12.08 -12.84 0.91
C VAL A 212 11.05 -12.35 -0.11
N LEU A 213 10.55 -13.24 -0.97
CA LEU A 213 9.57 -12.89 -2.00
C LEU A 213 8.26 -12.39 -1.39
N ALA A 214 7.73 -13.11 -0.40
CA ALA A 214 6.53 -12.67 0.29
C ALA A 214 6.69 -11.26 0.88
N ALA A 215 7.85 -10.95 1.45
CA ALA A 215 8.12 -9.64 2.03
C ALA A 215 8.28 -8.54 0.96
N ILE A 216 9.04 -8.77 -0.13
CA ILE A 216 9.26 -7.75 -1.17
C ILE A 216 8.03 -7.51 -2.05
N THR A 217 7.13 -8.49 -2.18
CA THR A 217 5.87 -8.36 -2.93
C THR A 217 4.69 -7.94 -2.06
N ALA A 218 4.82 -8.06 -0.73
CA ALA A 218 3.80 -7.56 0.18
C ALA A 218 3.60 -6.06 -0.06
N GLN A 219 2.37 -5.68 -0.33
CA GLN A 219 1.95 -4.28 -0.21
C GLN A 219 1.92 -3.95 1.28
N THR A 220 3.08 -3.56 1.82
CA THR A 220 3.16 -3.18 3.22
C THR A 220 2.42 -1.88 3.42
N GLY A 221 1.28 -1.95 4.08
CA GLY A 221 0.59 -0.75 4.58
C GLY A 221 1.52 0.04 5.52
N HIS A 222 1.87 1.25 5.12
CA HIS A 222 2.00 2.40 6.01
C HIS A 222 3.26 2.65 6.85
N SER A 223 4.38 1.95 6.73
CA SER A 223 5.63 2.53 7.27
C SER A 223 6.87 1.91 6.65
N SER A 224 7.84 2.76 6.32
CA SER A 224 9.21 2.32 6.13
C SER A 224 9.62 1.54 7.37
N GLY A 225 10.00 0.29 7.23
CA GLY A 225 10.26 -0.58 8.36
C GLY A 225 11.30 -1.64 8.06
N THR A 226 11.90 -2.16 9.12
CA THR A 226 12.77 -3.33 9.04
C THR A 226 11.97 -4.57 9.37
N VAL A 227 11.96 -5.53 8.46
CA VAL A 227 11.35 -6.85 8.66
C VAL A 227 12.47 -7.86 8.86
N VAL A 228 12.39 -8.65 9.93
CA VAL A 228 13.32 -9.75 10.19
C VAL A 228 12.70 -11.03 9.63
N ILE A 229 13.42 -11.73 8.75
CA ILE A 229 13.00 -12.95 8.04
C ILE A 229 13.87 -14.16 8.36
#